data_d91fd04cbbbe45fe8d53eb1b834ffba6
#
_entry.id   d91fd04cbbbe45fe8d53eb1b834ffba6
#
_cell.length_a   1.000
_cell.length_b   1.000
_cell.length_c   1.000
_cell.angle_alpha   90.00
_cell.angle_beta   90.00
_cell.angle_gamma   90.00
#
_symmetry.space_group_name_H-M   'P 1'
#
loop_
_entity.id
_entity.type
_entity.pdbx_description
1 polymer ?
#
loop_
_entity_poly.entity_id
_entity_poly.type
_entity_poly.pdbx_seq_one_letter_code
_entity_poly.pdbx_strand_id
1 'polypeptide(L)'
;WARGFTRVIAAYVLKHEAQMRAKLLPQALEVFAAHRAQGDRVVVATGAPPELARAILAFVAHQGVPVIGSEVGPRFGAVGATRHCHNEEKMRMLRERGYGDIDVAYSDSTADLPLLLAAKDPVVVNPKHSKVAFFRQVLKPGTRILNWGCVDRGGEKT
;
A
#
# COMPACT_ATOMS: atom_id res chain seq x y z
N TRP A 1 -1.90 19.43 17.61
CA TRP A 1 -0.90 18.51 17.08
C TRP A 1 -1.34 17.88 15.75
N ALA A 2 -2.44 17.14 15.70
CA ALA A 2 -2.91 16.46 14.47
C ALA A 2 -3.07 17.42 13.28
N ARG A 3 -3.66 18.60 13.50
CA ARG A 3 -3.82 19.62 12.44
C ARG A 3 -2.48 20.14 11.91
N GLY A 4 -1.48 20.28 12.77
CA GLY A 4 -0.11 20.69 12.36
C GLY A 4 0.56 19.61 11.51
N PHE A 5 0.48 18.36 11.92
CA PHE A 5 1.03 17.22 11.18
C PHE A 5 0.40 17.07 9.80
N THR A 6 -0.92 17.14 9.70
CA THR A 6 -1.64 17.09 8.41
C THR A 6 -1.21 18.21 7.46
N ARG A 7 -0.99 19.45 7.98
CA ARG A 7 -0.51 20.57 7.18
C ARG A 7 0.90 20.33 6.63
N VAL A 8 1.80 19.78 7.45
CA VAL A 8 3.17 19.45 7.02
C VAL A 8 3.14 18.39 5.92
N ILE A 9 2.35 17.34 6.07
CA ILE A 9 2.18 16.30 5.04
C ILE A 9 1.62 16.91 3.75
N ALA A 10 0.58 17.74 3.83
CA ALA A 10 0.00 18.39 2.66
C ALA A 10 1.00 19.28 1.93
N ALA A 11 1.77 20.10 2.65
CA ALA A 11 2.82 20.94 2.06
C ALA A 11 3.93 20.12 1.41
N TYR A 12 4.36 19.03 2.06
CA TYR A 12 5.35 18.10 1.50
C TYR A 12 4.86 17.47 0.20
N VAL A 13 3.62 16.99 0.20
CA VAL A 13 3.01 16.34 -0.95
C VAL A 13 2.87 17.30 -2.14
N LEU A 14 2.41 18.54 -1.88
CA LEU A 14 2.33 19.57 -2.92
C LEU A 14 3.70 19.90 -3.51
N LYS A 15 4.71 20.04 -2.67
CA LYS A 15 6.10 20.31 -3.11
C LYS A 15 6.67 19.20 -3.98
N HIS A 16 6.28 17.95 -3.75
CA HIS A 16 6.83 16.76 -4.42
C HIS A 16 5.81 16.07 -5.34
N GLU A 17 4.72 16.73 -5.69
CA GLU A 17 3.61 16.13 -6.46
C GLU A 17 4.08 15.48 -7.76
N ALA A 18 4.86 16.17 -8.56
CA ALA A 18 5.36 15.66 -9.84
C ALA A 18 6.17 14.37 -9.67
N GLN A 19 7.03 14.32 -8.65
CA GLN A 19 7.85 13.15 -8.33
C GLN A 19 7.00 11.97 -7.84
N MET A 20 5.95 12.26 -7.06
CA MET A 20 5.02 11.24 -6.58
C MET A 20 4.18 10.66 -7.71
N ARG A 21 3.65 11.52 -8.58
CA ARG A 21 2.90 11.10 -9.77
C ARG A 21 3.74 10.20 -10.69
N ALA A 22 5.00 10.54 -10.90
CA ALA A 22 5.92 9.75 -11.72
C ALA A 22 6.21 8.35 -11.16
N LYS A 23 5.95 8.12 -9.87
CA LYS A 23 6.12 6.82 -9.21
C LYS A 23 4.84 5.98 -9.19
N LEU A 24 3.70 6.54 -9.55
CA LEU A 24 2.47 5.79 -9.65
C LEU A 24 2.50 4.88 -10.88
N LEU A 25 2.11 3.65 -10.69
CA LEU A 25 2.08 2.65 -11.75
C LEU A 25 0.77 2.77 -12.52
N PRO A 26 0.77 3.04 -13.85
CA PRO A 26 -0.45 3.16 -14.63
C PRO A 26 -1.37 1.94 -14.52
N GLN A 27 -0.81 0.73 -14.60
CA GLN A 27 -1.58 -0.50 -14.47
C GLN A 27 -2.22 -0.66 -13.09
N ALA A 28 -1.54 -0.20 -12.03
CA ALA A 28 -2.12 -0.19 -10.68
C ALA A 28 -3.34 0.73 -10.61
N LEU A 29 -3.26 1.90 -11.23
CA LEU A 29 -4.38 2.85 -11.29
C LEU A 29 -5.55 2.30 -12.09
N GLU A 30 -5.29 1.63 -13.21
CA GLU A 30 -6.32 0.97 -14.03
C GLU A 30 -7.04 -0.14 -13.25
N VAL A 31 -6.31 -1.02 -12.59
CA VAL A 31 -6.87 -2.09 -11.76
C VAL A 31 -7.68 -1.52 -10.60
N PHE A 32 -7.15 -0.49 -9.94
CA PHE A 32 -7.84 0.20 -8.86
C PHE A 32 -9.16 0.83 -9.32
N ALA A 33 -9.14 1.51 -10.46
CA ALA A 33 -10.33 2.11 -11.07
C ALA A 33 -11.36 1.03 -11.47
N ALA A 34 -10.91 -0.10 -12.02
CA ALA A 34 -11.77 -1.21 -12.40
C ALA A 34 -12.51 -1.81 -11.19
N HIS A 35 -11.81 -2.08 -10.09
CA HIS A 35 -12.45 -2.55 -8.85
C HIS A 35 -13.52 -1.57 -8.35
N ARG A 36 -13.22 -0.28 -8.36
CA ARG A 36 -14.21 0.74 -7.95
C ARG A 36 -15.41 0.81 -8.89
N ALA A 37 -15.19 0.71 -10.19
CA ALA A 37 -16.27 0.71 -11.19
C ALA A 37 -17.19 -0.51 -11.07
N GLN A 38 -16.66 -1.65 -10.61
CA GLN A 38 -17.42 -2.87 -10.33
C GLN A 38 -18.20 -2.81 -9.01
N GLY A 39 -17.99 -1.77 -8.21
CA GLY A 39 -18.62 -1.62 -6.90
C GLY A 39 -17.92 -2.39 -5.78
N ASP A 40 -16.69 -2.84 -6.02
CA ASP A 40 -15.90 -3.52 -5.00
C ASP A 40 -15.57 -2.60 -3.83
N ARG A 41 -15.53 -3.19 -2.65
CA ARG A 41 -15.13 -2.51 -1.43
C ARG A 41 -13.61 -2.44 -1.34
N VAL A 42 -13.03 -1.35 -1.81
CA VAL A 42 -11.58 -1.15 -1.86
C VAL A 42 -11.06 -0.46 -0.60
N VAL A 43 -9.95 -0.93 -0.06
CA VAL A 43 -9.21 -0.32 1.04
C VAL A 43 -7.71 -0.28 0.73
N VAL A 44 -7.06 0.80 1.10
CA VAL A 44 -5.59 0.93 1.03
C VAL A 44 -5.01 0.70 2.42
N ALA A 45 -4.11 -0.29 2.55
CA ALA A 45 -3.38 -0.57 3.78
C ALA A 45 -1.89 -0.27 3.58
N THR A 46 -1.35 0.66 4.35
CA THR A 46 0.00 1.18 4.17
C THR A 46 0.80 1.25 5.47
N GLY A 47 2.11 1.00 5.40
CA GLY A 47 3.04 1.27 6.50
C GLY A 47 3.28 2.76 6.76
N ALA A 48 2.92 3.64 5.82
CA ALA A 48 3.01 5.08 5.97
C ALA A 48 1.84 5.65 6.80
N PRO A 49 1.93 6.91 7.27
CA PRO A 49 0.79 7.60 7.84
C PRO A 49 -0.37 7.70 6.82
N PRO A 50 -1.62 7.49 7.23
CA PRO A 50 -2.75 7.48 6.31
C PRO A 50 -2.98 8.82 5.60
N GLU A 51 -2.57 9.94 6.19
CA GLU A 51 -2.62 11.27 5.59
C GLU A 51 -1.83 11.35 4.28
N LEU A 52 -0.66 10.71 4.24
CA LEU A 52 0.18 10.67 3.03
C LEU A 52 -0.51 9.91 1.91
N ALA A 53 -1.04 8.73 2.20
CA ALA A 53 -1.74 7.93 1.20
C ALA A 53 -3.02 8.62 0.70
N ARG A 54 -3.79 9.26 1.58
CA ARG A 54 -4.97 10.04 1.20
C ARG A 54 -4.63 11.20 0.28
N ALA A 55 -3.54 11.91 0.55
CA ALA A 55 -3.08 13.01 -0.30
C ALA A 55 -2.67 12.50 -1.70
N ILE A 56 -2.01 11.34 -1.78
CA ILE A 56 -1.65 10.72 -3.07
C ILE A 56 -2.91 10.26 -3.82
N LEU A 57 -3.86 9.62 -3.15
CA LEU A 57 -5.14 9.20 -3.75
C LEU A 57 -5.94 10.39 -4.29
N ALA A 58 -5.85 11.55 -3.66
CA ALA A 58 -6.48 12.78 -4.14
C ALA A 58 -5.94 13.23 -5.51
N PHE A 59 -4.67 13.00 -5.80
CA PHE A 59 -4.07 13.33 -7.10
C PHE A 59 -4.66 12.54 -8.27
N VAL A 60 -5.14 11.34 -8.00
CA VAL A 60 -5.63 10.40 -9.02
C VAL A 60 -7.15 10.24 -8.96
N ALA A 61 -7.84 11.21 -8.39
CA ALA A 61 -9.30 11.27 -8.26
C ALA A 61 -9.92 10.05 -7.52
N HIS A 62 -9.18 9.48 -6.58
CA HIS A 62 -9.64 8.37 -5.75
C HIS A 62 -9.89 8.78 -4.29
N GLN A 63 -10.40 10.02 -4.11
CA GLN A 63 -10.84 10.49 -2.79
C GLN A 63 -11.95 9.60 -2.23
N GLY A 64 -12.01 9.52 -0.91
CA GLY A 64 -13.04 8.74 -0.22
C GLY A 64 -12.75 7.24 -0.11
N VAL A 65 -11.65 6.74 -0.68
CA VAL A 65 -11.20 5.37 -0.41
C VAL A 65 -10.69 5.28 1.02
N PRO A 66 -11.17 4.31 1.81
CA PRO A 66 -10.65 4.08 3.15
C PRO A 66 -9.15 3.78 3.13
N VAL A 67 -8.41 4.43 4.02
CA VAL A 67 -6.97 4.21 4.20
C VAL A 67 -6.72 3.78 5.64
N ILE A 68 -6.05 2.66 5.80
CA ILE A 68 -5.53 2.14 7.05
C ILE A 68 -4.01 2.26 6.98
N GLY A 69 -3.43 2.99 7.91
CA GLY A 69 -1.99 3.25 7.91
C GLY A 69 -1.42 3.28 9.31
N SER A 70 -0.10 3.42 9.41
CA SER A 70 0.56 3.53 10.70
C SER A 70 0.06 4.75 11.46
N GLU A 71 -0.34 4.52 12.71
CA GLU A 71 -0.78 5.59 13.59
C GLU A 71 0.46 6.32 14.11
N VAL A 72 0.40 7.64 14.10
CA VAL A 72 1.47 8.49 14.58
C VAL A 72 0.96 9.37 15.72
N GLY A 73 1.81 9.61 16.69
CA GLY A 73 1.47 10.38 17.87
C GLY A 73 2.68 11.04 18.50
N PRO A 74 2.46 11.92 19.49
CA PRO A 74 3.55 12.50 20.25
C PRO A 74 4.28 11.41 21.06
N ARG A 75 5.59 11.37 20.93
CA ARG A 75 6.45 10.43 21.64
C ARG A 75 7.74 11.13 22.02
N PHE A 76 7.99 11.28 23.35
CA PHE A 76 9.21 11.90 23.89
C PHE A 76 9.58 13.26 23.26
N GLY A 77 8.59 14.14 23.05
CA GLY A 77 8.80 15.46 22.45
C GLY A 77 8.92 15.48 20.92
N ALA A 78 8.83 14.35 20.28
CA ALA A 78 8.82 14.21 18.82
C ALA A 78 7.52 13.52 18.34
N VAL A 79 7.35 13.42 17.01
CA VAL A 79 6.30 12.63 16.40
C VAL A 79 6.88 11.27 16.03
N GLY A 80 6.24 10.20 16.49
CA GLY A 80 6.66 8.84 16.19
C GLY A 80 5.47 7.92 15.91
N ALA A 81 5.74 6.78 15.32
CA ALA A 81 4.72 5.76 15.14
C ALA A 81 4.35 5.16 16.50
N THR A 82 3.06 5.18 16.81
CA THR A 82 2.48 4.56 18.01
C THR A 82 1.95 3.17 17.71
N ARG A 83 1.56 2.94 16.44
CA ARG A 83 1.11 1.65 15.95
C ARG A 83 1.53 1.49 14.48
N HIS A 84 2.32 0.45 14.18
CA HIS A 84 2.81 0.21 12.82
C HIS A 84 1.87 -0.71 12.04
N CYS A 85 1.36 -0.23 10.92
CA CYS A 85 0.56 -1.01 9.97
C CYS A 85 1.48 -1.92 9.12
N HIS A 86 2.00 -2.98 9.73
CA HIS A 86 3.00 -3.87 9.13
C HIS A 86 2.82 -5.31 9.61
N ASN A 87 3.15 -6.31 8.80
CA ASN A 87 3.01 -7.72 9.12
C ASN A 87 1.63 -8.07 9.71
N GLU A 88 1.60 -8.83 10.80
CA GLU A 88 0.38 -9.27 11.51
C GLU A 88 -0.46 -8.08 12.01
N GLU A 89 0.19 -6.98 12.40
CA GLU A 89 -0.52 -5.80 12.86
C GLU A 89 -1.37 -5.16 11.75
N LYS A 90 -0.91 -5.20 10.49
CA LYS A 90 -1.71 -4.77 9.34
C LYS A 90 -3.02 -5.57 9.25
N MET A 91 -2.94 -6.88 9.39
CA MET A 91 -4.14 -7.74 9.38
C MET A 91 -5.07 -7.49 10.56
N ARG A 92 -4.50 -7.24 11.75
CA ARG A 92 -5.29 -6.88 12.94
C ARG A 92 -6.04 -5.57 12.70
N MET A 93 -5.35 -4.54 12.20
CA MET A 93 -5.95 -3.23 11.90
C MET A 93 -7.03 -3.34 10.82
N LEU A 94 -6.84 -4.16 9.79
CA LEU A 94 -7.84 -4.44 8.78
C LEU A 94 -9.09 -5.09 9.38
N ARG A 95 -8.92 -6.14 10.19
CA ARG A 95 -10.04 -6.83 10.87
C ARG A 95 -10.83 -5.90 11.79
N GLU A 96 -10.15 -5.08 12.59
CA GLU A 96 -10.77 -4.09 13.49
C GLU A 96 -11.63 -3.07 12.75
N ARG A 97 -11.30 -2.79 11.48
CA ARG A 97 -12.06 -1.89 10.61
C ARG A 97 -13.07 -2.62 9.71
N GLY A 98 -13.27 -3.93 9.91
CA GLY A 98 -14.22 -4.74 9.16
C GLY A 98 -13.74 -5.17 7.77
N TYR A 99 -12.43 -5.22 7.54
CA TYR A 99 -11.79 -5.70 6.29
C TYR A 99 -11.07 -7.03 6.50
N GLY A 100 -11.66 -7.95 7.27
CA GLY A 100 -11.06 -9.26 7.54
C GLY A 100 -11.32 -10.31 6.45
N ASP A 101 -12.43 -10.20 5.72
CA ASP A 101 -12.75 -11.05 4.57
C ASP A 101 -12.24 -10.36 3.29
N ILE A 102 -11.20 -10.93 2.71
CA ILE A 102 -10.44 -10.32 1.61
C ILE A 102 -10.53 -11.21 0.38
N ASP A 103 -11.22 -10.75 -0.66
CA ASP A 103 -11.30 -11.48 -1.91
C ASP A 103 -9.99 -11.39 -2.69
N VAL A 104 -9.47 -10.17 -2.89
CA VAL A 104 -8.22 -9.94 -3.62
C VAL A 104 -7.29 -9.03 -2.82
N ALA A 105 -6.02 -9.39 -2.74
CA ALA A 105 -4.97 -8.56 -2.14
C ALA A 105 -3.81 -8.37 -3.10
N TYR A 106 -3.33 -7.13 -3.22
CA TYR A 106 -2.16 -6.76 -4.03
C TYR A 106 -1.04 -6.29 -3.12
N SER A 107 0.17 -6.84 -3.27
CA SER A 107 1.36 -6.35 -2.56
C SER A 107 2.65 -6.72 -3.27
N ASP A 108 3.70 -5.94 -3.05
CA ASP A 108 5.08 -6.18 -3.50
C ASP A 108 5.97 -6.75 -2.39
N SER A 109 5.49 -6.76 -1.15
CA SER A 109 6.32 -6.92 0.04
C SER A 109 6.09 -8.25 0.76
N THR A 110 7.18 -8.90 1.17
CA THR A 110 7.14 -10.06 2.07
C THR A 110 6.59 -9.72 3.45
N ALA A 111 6.63 -8.45 3.85
CA ALA A 111 6.00 -7.96 5.07
C ALA A 111 4.46 -8.01 5.03
N ASP A 112 3.87 -8.13 3.85
CA ASP A 112 2.44 -8.29 3.65
C ASP A 112 2.04 -9.76 3.46
N LEU A 113 2.93 -10.70 3.78
CA LEU A 113 2.61 -12.12 3.69
C LEU A 113 1.33 -12.52 4.45
N PRO A 114 1.09 -12.04 5.69
CA PRO A 114 -0.17 -12.33 6.37
C PRO A 114 -1.41 -11.85 5.61
N LEU A 115 -1.33 -10.69 4.95
CA LEU A 115 -2.38 -10.16 4.10
C LEU A 115 -2.61 -11.02 2.86
N LEU A 116 -1.54 -11.40 2.17
CA LEU A 116 -1.61 -12.24 0.97
C LEU A 116 -2.14 -13.65 1.29
N LEU A 117 -1.75 -14.22 2.43
CA LEU A 117 -2.26 -15.52 2.88
C LEU A 117 -3.74 -15.50 3.28
N ALA A 118 -4.23 -14.36 3.79
CA ALA A 118 -5.62 -14.18 4.16
C ALA A 118 -6.56 -13.97 2.97
N ALA A 119 -6.02 -13.53 1.83
CA ALA A 119 -6.81 -13.26 0.63
C ALA A 119 -7.19 -14.53 -0.13
N LYS A 120 -8.42 -14.56 -0.67
CA LYS A 120 -8.87 -15.65 -1.55
C LYS A 120 -8.05 -15.67 -2.85
N ASP A 121 -7.71 -14.51 -3.39
CA ASP A 121 -6.86 -14.36 -4.58
C ASP A 121 -5.70 -13.37 -4.27
N PRO A 122 -4.56 -13.88 -3.77
CA PRO A 122 -3.37 -13.06 -3.60
C PRO A 122 -2.72 -12.72 -4.94
N VAL A 123 -2.28 -11.48 -5.10
CA VAL A 123 -1.57 -11.01 -6.29
C VAL A 123 -0.29 -10.30 -5.84
N VAL A 124 0.85 -10.84 -6.24
CA VAL A 124 2.14 -10.23 -5.98
C VAL A 124 2.52 -9.33 -7.15
N VAL A 125 2.80 -8.05 -6.86
CA VAL A 125 3.11 -7.06 -7.90
C VAL A 125 4.50 -6.51 -7.71
N ASN A 126 5.32 -6.54 -8.74
CA ASN A 126 6.70 -6.00 -8.72
C ASN A 126 7.55 -6.46 -7.52
N PRO A 127 7.54 -7.72 -7.13
CA PRO A 127 8.38 -8.18 -6.04
C PRO A 127 9.85 -8.01 -6.40
N LYS A 128 10.69 -7.82 -5.40
CA LYS A 128 12.14 -7.92 -5.60
C LYS A 128 12.47 -9.29 -6.20
N HIS A 129 13.33 -9.33 -7.22
CA HIS A 129 13.67 -10.56 -7.92
C HIS A 129 14.08 -11.69 -6.94
N SER A 130 14.89 -11.38 -5.93
CA SER A 130 15.32 -12.31 -4.88
C SER A 130 14.18 -12.88 -4.02
N LYS A 131 12.97 -12.31 -4.09
CA LYS A 131 11.80 -12.73 -3.31
C LYS A 131 10.76 -13.53 -4.11
N VAL A 132 10.93 -13.63 -5.44
CA VAL A 132 10.00 -14.35 -6.30
C VAL A 132 9.91 -15.83 -5.91
N ALA A 133 11.05 -16.50 -5.71
CA ALA A 133 11.08 -17.91 -5.29
C ALA A 133 10.39 -18.12 -3.93
N PHE A 134 10.61 -17.22 -2.98
CA PHE A 134 9.94 -17.25 -1.68
C PHE A 134 8.42 -17.15 -1.83
N PHE A 135 7.89 -16.20 -2.60
CA PHE A 135 6.44 -16.09 -2.81
C PHE A 135 5.85 -17.33 -3.48
N ARG A 136 6.55 -17.92 -4.45
CA ARG A 136 6.12 -19.17 -5.10
C ARG A 136 6.05 -20.35 -4.15
N GLN A 137 6.90 -20.36 -3.14
CA GLN A 137 6.96 -21.43 -2.14
C GLN A 137 5.85 -21.29 -1.08
N VAL A 138 5.56 -20.06 -0.64
CA VAL A 138 4.69 -19.83 0.53
C VAL A 138 3.23 -19.53 0.18
N LEU A 139 2.98 -19.02 -1.03
CA LEU A 139 1.61 -18.77 -1.50
C LEU A 139 1.05 -19.97 -2.26
N LYS A 140 -0.27 -20.00 -2.40
CA LYS A 140 -0.93 -21.10 -3.10
C LYS A 140 -0.46 -21.24 -4.54
N PRO A 141 -0.46 -22.47 -5.09
CA PRO A 141 -0.16 -22.68 -6.50
C PRO A 141 -1.06 -21.84 -7.40
N GLY A 142 -0.47 -21.27 -8.47
CA GLY A 142 -1.20 -20.40 -9.38
C GLY A 142 -1.33 -18.94 -8.95
N THR A 143 -0.77 -18.55 -7.78
CA THR A 143 -0.70 -17.14 -7.38
C THR A 143 -0.05 -16.30 -8.48
N ARG A 144 -0.72 -15.24 -8.89
CA ARG A 144 -0.22 -14.32 -9.92
C ARG A 144 0.94 -13.50 -9.38
N ILE A 145 2.04 -13.47 -10.14
CA ILE A 145 3.16 -12.57 -9.91
C ILE A 145 3.28 -11.68 -11.14
N LEU A 146 3.00 -10.40 -10.98
CA LEU A 146 2.86 -9.44 -12.06
C LEU A 146 3.98 -8.40 -12.02
N ASN A 147 4.36 -7.93 -13.19
CA ASN A 147 5.25 -6.79 -13.35
C ASN A 147 4.46 -5.63 -13.98
N TRP A 148 4.25 -4.58 -13.20
CA TRP A 148 3.54 -3.37 -13.64
C TRP A 148 4.54 -2.22 -13.84
N GLY A 149 4.80 -1.86 -15.10
CA GLY A 149 5.53 -0.64 -15.44
C GLY A 149 6.93 -0.51 -14.83
N CYS A 150 7.51 -1.58 -14.32
CA CYS A 150 8.93 -1.60 -13.99
C CYS A 150 9.72 -1.66 -15.31
N VAL A 151 10.08 -0.49 -15.82
CA VAL A 151 11.28 -0.41 -16.65
C VAL A 151 12.39 -0.98 -15.76
N ASP A 152 13.02 -2.05 -16.20
CA ASP A 152 14.19 -2.62 -15.53
C ASP A 152 15.09 -1.47 -15.07
N ARG A 153 15.14 -1.23 -13.77
CA ARG A 153 16.23 -0.46 -13.22
C ARG A 153 17.44 -1.37 -13.32
N GLY A 154 18.00 -1.39 -14.53
CA GLY A 154 19.24 -2.02 -14.82
C GLY A 154 20.20 -1.61 -13.73
N GLY A 155 20.53 -2.54 -12.87
CA GLY A 155 21.56 -2.38 -11.88
C GLY A 155 22.89 -2.34 -12.59
N GLU A 156 23.27 -1.17 -13.01
CA GLU A 156 24.66 -0.84 -13.24
C GLU A 156 25.26 -0.56 -11.87
N LYS A 157 25.90 -1.58 -11.31
CA LYS A 157 26.96 -1.41 -10.31
C LYS A 157 28.07 -2.34 -10.70
N THR A 158 28.98 -1.82 -11.48
CA THR A 158 30.40 -2.19 -11.44
C THR A 158 30.93 -2.04 -10.02
#